data_9ea049bb4f838f86e9ac7855f0ced214
#
_entry.id   9ea049bb4f838f86e9ac7855f0ced214
#
_cell.length_a   1.000
_cell.length_b   1.000
_cell.length_c   1.000
_cell.angle_alpha   90.00
_cell.angle_beta   90.00
_cell.angle_gamma   90.00
#
_symmetry.space_group_name_H-M   'P 1'
#
loop_
_entity.id
_entity.type
_entity.pdbx_description
1 polymer ?
#
loop_
_entity_poly.entity_id
_entity_poly.type
_entity_poly.pdbx_seq_one_letter_code
_entity_poly.pdbx_strand_id
1 'polypeptide(L)'
;MDTVPPRTYNNSNFPEGLPAVSLSDEERARQQRWTPLRVTIWILISAIAGLGWWMLAVRRGETVNGIWFVFAAIGSYFIGYRFYAKYIQDKLVHPDDSRATPAEYDYNGRDFVPTDRRILYGHHFAAIAGAGPLVGPVLSAQMGYLPSTIWIIVGVILAGAVQDYLVLVISMRRGGRSLGQMAREELGRFGGIAALIATLTIMLIIVAILAMVVVNSLAASSWGVWSVGLTIPIALLMGFYLRYLRPGKVFEVSIIGIVLLVLAIASGAWIENTAVASALHLSKPFLAWALSLIHISE
;
A
#
# COMPACT_ATOMS: atom_id res chain seq x y z
N MET A 1 6.03 -10.27 27.00
CA MET A 1 6.86 -9.25 27.68
C MET A 1 7.46 -8.35 26.63
N ASP A 2 7.15 -7.08 26.70
CA ASP A 2 7.62 -6.09 25.72
C ASP A 2 9.11 -5.83 25.94
N THR A 3 9.94 -6.33 25.06
CA THR A 3 11.42 -6.18 25.13
C THR A 3 11.90 -4.84 24.53
N VAL A 4 10.98 -4.00 24.08
CA VAL A 4 11.30 -2.72 23.41
C VAL A 4 11.67 -1.67 24.47
N PRO A 5 12.87 -1.07 24.38
CA PRO A 5 13.32 -0.06 25.33
C PRO A 5 12.53 1.26 25.19
N PRO A 6 12.50 2.09 26.24
CA PRO A 6 11.92 3.44 26.15
C PRO A 6 12.74 4.33 25.20
N ARG A 7 12.12 5.37 24.65
CA ARG A 7 12.76 6.34 23.72
C ARG A 7 13.98 7.07 24.28
N THR A 8 14.18 7.04 25.58
CA THR A 8 15.39 7.55 26.24
C THR A 8 16.62 6.68 26.03
N TYR A 9 16.47 5.51 25.38
CA TYR A 9 17.59 4.66 25.04
C TYR A 9 18.50 5.35 24.02
N ASN A 10 19.71 5.70 24.47
CA ASN A 10 20.71 6.35 23.64
C ASN A 10 21.46 5.28 22.83
N ASN A 11 21.12 5.13 21.57
CA ASN A 11 21.92 4.34 20.64
C ASN A 11 22.99 5.25 20.06
N SER A 12 24.26 5.01 20.38
CA SER A 12 25.41 5.80 19.90
C SER A 12 25.53 5.85 18.35
N ASN A 13 24.86 4.94 17.66
CA ASN A 13 24.82 4.88 16.18
C ASN A 13 23.63 5.64 15.58
N PHE A 14 22.73 6.17 16.41
CA PHE A 14 21.56 6.89 15.93
C PHE A 14 21.93 8.32 15.51
N PRO A 15 21.56 8.78 14.31
CA PRO A 15 21.87 10.13 13.84
C PRO A 15 21.27 11.19 14.76
N GLU A 16 22.11 12.08 15.30
CA GLU A 16 21.65 13.23 16.09
C GLU A 16 20.75 14.13 15.23
N GLY A 17 19.61 14.54 15.76
CA GLY A 17 18.75 15.56 15.15
C GLY A 17 17.52 15.05 14.40
N LEU A 18 17.21 13.75 14.44
CA LEU A 18 15.91 13.31 13.94
C LEU A 18 14.80 13.68 14.95
N PRO A 19 13.75 14.40 14.52
CA PRO A 19 12.71 14.84 15.44
C PRO A 19 11.95 13.65 16.00
N ALA A 20 11.88 13.55 17.32
CA ALA A 20 10.95 12.66 17.99
C ALA A 20 9.51 13.06 17.62
N VAL A 21 8.85 12.26 16.78
CA VAL A 21 7.46 12.52 16.35
C VAL A 21 6.51 11.98 17.42
N SER A 22 6.54 12.51 18.62
CA SER A 22 5.46 12.33 19.58
C SER A 22 4.53 13.54 19.52
N LEU A 23 3.28 13.29 19.19
CA LEU A 23 2.25 14.31 19.37
C LEU A 23 2.12 14.60 20.86
N SER A 24 2.08 15.89 21.24
CA SER A 24 1.79 16.27 22.61
C SER A 24 0.36 15.81 23.02
N ASP A 25 0.13 15.61 24.30
CA ASP A 25 -1.20 15.20 24.79
C ASP A 25 -2.29 16.23 24.43
N GLU A 26 -1.92 17.50 24.33
CA GLU A 26 -2.82 18.57 23.87
C GLU A 26 -3.17 18.44 22.39
N GLU A 27 -2.21 18.09 21.53
CA GLU A 27 -2.46 17.85 20.10
C GLU A 27 -3.34 16.61 19.89
N ARG A 28 -3.14 15.55 20.68
CA ARG A 28 -4.02 14.37 20.68
C ARG A 28 -5.44 14.74 21.13
N ALA A 29 -5.58 15.53 22.19
CA ALA A 29 -6.88 15.99 22.69
C ALA A 29 -7.60 16.87 21.66
N ARG A 30 -6.87 17.74 20.93
CA ARG A 30 -7.43 18.56 19.84
C ARG A 30 -7.89 17.69 18.66
N GLN A 31 -7.16 16.64 18.31
CA GLN A 31 -7.57 15.71 17.24
C GLN A 31 -8.82 14.91 17.61
N GLN A 32 -9.08 14.68 18.89
CA GLN A 32 -10.22 13.90 19.35
C GLN A 32 -11.50 14.72 19.52
N ARG A 33 -11.44 16.06 19.62
CA ARG A 33 -12.63 16.89 19.84
C ARG A 33 -13.56 16.89 18.64
N TRP A 34 -14.84 16.61 18.91
CA TRP A 34 -15.91 16.76 17.94
C TRP A 34 -16.26 18.23 17.79
N THR A 35 -15.91 18.83 16.66
CA THR A 35 -16.34 20.17 16.29
C THR A 35 -17.58 20.08 15.40
N PRO A 36 -18.46 21.09 15.36
CA PRO A 36 -19.63 21.09 14.46
C PRO A 36 -19.23 20.82 13.00
N LEU A 37 -18.13 21.42 12.53
CA LEU A 37 -17.59 21.18 11.20
C LEU A 37 -17.22 19.70 10.97
N ARG A 38 -16.59 19.06 11.93
CA ARG A 38 -16.25 17.62 11.82
C ARG A 38 -17.49 16.75 11.78
N VAL A 39 -18.50 17.05 12.58
CA VAL A 39 -19.79 16.34 12.55
C VAL A 39 -20.44 16.47 11.18
N THR A 40 -20.50 17.68 10.62
CA THR A 40 -21.04 17.92 9.28
C THR A 40 -20.29 17.14 8.20
N ILE A 41 -18.95 17.16 8.24
CA ILE A 41 -18.13 16.38 7.30
C ILE A 41 -18.47 14.88 7.37
N TRP A 42 -18.61 14.31 8.56
CA TRP A 42 -18.93 12.90 8.72
C TRP A 42 -20.37 12.56 8.28
N ILE A 43 -21.32 13.46 8.48
CA ILE A 43 -22.68 13.32 7.93
C ILE A 43 -22.64 13.31 6.41
N LEU A 44 -21.89 14.22 5.79
CA LEU A 44 -21.73 14.27 4.33
C LEU A 44 -21.07 13.01 3.78
N ILE A 45 -19.98 12.53 4.40
CA ILE A 45 -19.31 11.28 4.01
C ILE A 45 -20.30 10.10 4.10
N SER A 46 -21.07 10.01 5.18
CA SER A 46 -22.06 8.94 5.38
C SER A 46 -23.19 9.03 4.34
N ALA A 47 -23.65 10.23 4.01
CA ALA A 47 -24.68 10.44 2.98
C ALA A 47 -24.17 10.04 1.59
N ILE A 48 -22.94 10.41 1.24
CA ILE A 48 -22.31 10.04 -0.05
C ILE A 48 -22.11 8.52 -0.14
N ALA A 49 -21.64 7.89 0.94
CA ALA A 49 -21.51 6.43 0.98
C ALA A 49 -22.88 5.75 0.82
N GLY A 50 -23.89 6.22 1.55
CA GLY A 50 -25.27 5.72 1.48
C GLY A 50 -25.86 5.88 0.08
N LEU A 51 -25.66 7.01 -0.57
CA LEU A 51 -26.08 7.25 -1.94
C LEU A 51 -25.39 6.29 -2.92
N GLY A 52 -24.07 6.09 -2.78
CA GLY A 52 -23.33 5.14 -3.59
C GLY A 52 -23.90 3.72 -3.47
N TRP A 53 -24.11 3.23 -2.26
CA TRP A 53 -24.68 1.92 -2.00
C TRP A 53 -26.12 1.80 -2.52
N TRP A 54 -26.94 2.84 -2.32
CA TRP A 54 -28.31 2.86 -2.83
C TRP A 54 -28.36 2.76 -4.35
N MET A 55 -27.53 3.54 -5.05
CA MET A 55 -27.46 3.50 -6.51
C MET A 55 -27.00 2.14 -7.04
N LEU A 56 -26.02 1.49 -6.37
CA LEU A 56 -25.57 0.15 -6.71
C LEU A 56 -26.68 -0.91 -6.49
N ALA A 57 -27.49 -0.74 -5.46
CA ALA A 57 -28.58 -1.65 -5.14
C ALA A 57 -29.78 -1.53 -6.09
N VAL A 58 -30.11 -0.30 -6.50
CA VAL A 58 -31.30 -0.03 -7.36
C VAL A 58 -31.06 -0.42 -8.80
N ARG A 59 -29.85 -0.19 -9.33
CA ARG A 59 -29.54 -0.46 -10.75
C ARG A 59 -29.15 -1.92 -11.01
N ARG A 60 -30.05 -2.83 -10.67
CA ARG A 60 -29.87 -4.26 -10.95
C ARG A 60 -30.08 -4.55 -12.44
N GLY A 61 -29.04 -5.07 -13.11
CA GLY A 61 -29.12 -5.47 -14.52
C GLY A 61 -28.83 -4.37 -15.54
N GLU A 62 -28.56 -3.12 -15.11
CA GLU A 62 -28.10 -2.05 -15.97
C GLU A 62 -26.58 -1.85 -15.89
N THR A 63 -25.99 -1.15 -16.85
CA THR A 63 -24.60 -0.70 -16.81
C THR A 63 -24.40 0.27 -15.64
N VAL A 64 -23.63 -0.15 -14.63
CA VAL A 64 -23.36 0.66 -13.44
C VAL A 64 -22.16 1.56 -13.72
N ASN A 65 -22.32 2.86 -13.52
CA ASN A 65 -21.20 3.79 -13.62
C ASN A 65 -20.23 3.56 -12.43
N GLY A 66 -18.94 3.43 -12.76
CA GLY A 66 -17.87 3.20 -11.77
C GLY A 66 -17.80 4.23 -10.64
N ILE A 67 -18.32 5.45 -10.83
CA ILE A 67 -18.31 6.51 -9.83
C ILE A 67 -19.09 6.11 -8.56
N TRP A 68 -20.14 5.32 -8.68
CA TRP A 68 -20.93 4.85 -7.52
C TRP A 68 -20.16 3.85 -6.67
N PHE A 69 -19.33 3.00 -7.31
CA PHE A 69 -18.38 2.14 -6.57
C PHE A 69 -17.38 2.97 -5.78
N VAL A 70 -16.87 4.03 -6.39
CA VAL A 70 -15.92 4.94 -5.73
C VAL A 70 -16.56 5.60 -4.52
N PHE A 71 -17.78 6.13 -4.63
CA PHE A 71 -18.48 6.76 -3.50
C PHE A 71 -18.80 5.77 -2.39
N ALA A 72 -19.29 4.58 -2.74
CA ALA A 72 -19.57 3.51 -1.77
C ALA A 72 -18.27 3.08 -1.05
N ALA A 73 -17.19 2.83 -1.78
CA ALA A 73 -15.93 2.38 -1.23
C ALA A 73 -15.27 3.45 -0.36
N ILE A 74 -15.04 4.64 -0.90
CA ILE A 74 -14.36 5.74 -0.18
C ILE A 74 -15.12 6.10 1.09
N GLY A 75 -16.43 6.30 0.99
CA GLY A 75 -17.25 6.64 2.14
C GLY A 75 -17.22 5.55 3.22
N SER A 76 -17.35 4.28 2.82
CA SER A 76 -17.29 3.14 3.75
C SER A 76 -15.91 3.00 4.41
N TYR A 77 -14.82 3.20 3.65
CA TYR A 77 -13.46 3.15 4.19
C TYR A 77 -13.19 4.29 5.17
N PHE A 78 -13.63 5.51 4.88
CA PHE A 78 -13.51 6.60 5.83
C PHE A 78 -14.26 6.33 7.13
N ILE A 79 -15.49 5.80 7.06
CA ILE A 79 -16.28 5.41 8.23
C ILE A 79 -15.56 4.29 9.00
N GLY A 80 -15.12 3.24 8.31
CA GLY A 80 -14.37 2.14 8.91
C GLY A 80 -13.11 2.61 9.61
N TYR A 81 -12.31 3.45 8.94
CA TYR A 81 -11.10 4.04 9.52
C TYR A 81 -11.41 4.88 10.77
N ARG A 82 -12.42 5.73 10.71
CA ARG A 82 -12.73 6.67 11.81
C ARG A 82 -13.26 5.98 13.06
N PHE A 83 -14.07 4.96 12.90
CA PHE A 83 -14.76 4.32 14.02
C PHE A 83 -14.15 2.97 14.36
N TYR A 84 -14.06 2.06 13.40
CA TYR A 84 -13.60 0.70 13.66
C TYR A 84 -12.10 0.60 13.88
N ALA A 85 -11.28 1.20 13.00
CA ALA A 85 -9.84 1.19 13.19
C ALA A 85 -9.45 1.92 14.49
N LYS A 86 -10.13 3.04 14.80
CA LYS A 86 -9.92 3.74 16.06
C LYS A 86 -10.30 2.89 17.27
N TYR A 87 -11.39 2.14 17.21
CA TYR A 87 -11.77 1.21 18.28
C TYR A 87 -10.68 0.16 18.52
N ILE A 88 -10.14 -0.44 17.44
CA ILE A 88 -9.06 -1.42 17.55
C ILE A 88 -7.81 -0.77 18.14
N GLN A 89 -7.44 0.41 17.66
CA GLN A 89 -6.28 1.14 18.18
C GLN A 89 -6.41 1.46 19.67
N ASP A 90 -7.55 2.02 20.09
CA ASP A 90 -7.74 2.52 21.46
C ASP A 90 -8.09 1.42 22.47
N LYS A 91 -8.69 0.30 22.03
CA LYS A 91 -9.21 -0.75 22.93
C LYS A 91 -8.43 -2.06 22.90
N LEU A 92 -7.78 -2.38 21.79
CA LEU A 92 -7.06 -3.64 21.62
C LEU A 92 -5.54 -3.45 21.59
N VAL A 93 -5.07 -2.46 20.85
CA VAL A 93 -3.64 -2.30 20.57
C VAL A 93 -2.94 -1.43 21.61
N HIS A 94 -3.57 -0.33 22.03
CA HIS A 94 -2.98 0.64 22.96
C HIS A 94 -1.56 1.05 22.54
N PRO A 95 -1.39 1.74 21.38
CA PRO A 95 -0.05 2.14 20.93
C PRO A 95 0.58 3.11 21.95
N ASP A 96 1.83 2.84 22.27
CA ASP A 96 2.62 3.64 23.21
C ASP A 96 3.72 4.38 22.44
N ASP A 97 3.53 5.68 22.23
CA ASP A 97 4.47 6.52 21.52
C ASP A 97 5.74 6.86 22.33
N SER A 98 5.78 6.49 23.61
CA SER A 98 6.98 6.66 24.46
C SER A 98 8.05 5.61 24.19
N ARG A 99 7.71 4.54 23.46
CA ARG A 99 8.63 3.46 23.13
C ARG A 99 9.38 3.74 21.82
N ALA A 100 10.67 3.39 21.82
CA ALA A 100 11.48 3.44 20.62
C ALA A 100 11.04 2.38 19.60
N THR A 101 11.15 2.71 18.30
CA THR A 101 10.92 1.74 17.23
C THR A 101 12.20 0.94 16.95
N PRO A 102 12.11 -0.26 16.32
CA PRO A 102 13.30 -1.02 15.93
C PRO A 102 14.27 -0.20 15.07
N ALA A 103 13.77 0.68 14.22
CA ALA A 103 14.61 1.58 13.44
C ALA A 103 15.40 2.58 14.28
N GLU A 104 14.98 2.86 15.50
CA GLU A 104 15.68 3.74 16.46
C GLU A 104 16.72 2.98 17.28
N TYR A 105 16.32 1.88 17.94
CA TYR A 105 17.23 1.19 18.86
C TYR A 105 18.15 0.16 18.21
N ASP A 106 17.76 -0.45 17.08
CA ASP A 106 18.57 -1.40 16.31
C ASP A 106 19.12 -0.79 15.01
N TYR A 107 19.24 0.54 14.95
CA TYR A 107 19.74 1.25 13.77
C TYR A 107 21.08 0.68 13.29
N ASN A 108 21.13 0.21 12.05
CA ASN A 108 22.32 -0.35 11.43
C ASN A 108 22.63 0.27 10.05
N GLY A 109 21.82 1.23 9.59
CA GLY A 109 22.01 1.91 8.31
C GLY A 109 21.67 1.06 7.08
N ARG A 110 21.16 -0.15 7.25
CA ARG A 110 20.78 -1.09 6.17
C ARG A 110 19.36 -1.60 6.32
N ASP A 111 19.11 -2.45 7.31
CA ASP A 111 17.82 -3.10 7.55
C ASP A 111 16.91 -2.26 8.45
N PHE A 112 17.52 -1.56 9.41
CA PHE A 112 16.83 -0.70 10.37
C PHE A 112 17.26 0.75 10.15
N VAL A 113 16.44 1.50 9.42
CA VAL A 113 16.71 2.90 9.07
C VAL A 113 15.46 3.74 9.34
N PRO A 114 15.55 4.80 10.15
CA PRO A 114 14.47 5.75 10.31
C PRO A 114 14.12 6.38 8.97
N THR A 115 12.87 6.25 8.57
CA THR A 115 12.40 6.69 7.26
C THR A 115 11.27 7.71 7.42
N ASP A 116 11.25 8.72 6.55
CA ASP A 116 10.14 9.68 6.52
C ASP A 116 8.80 8.92 6.34
N ARG A 117 7.81 9.29 7.16
CA ARG A 117 6.49 8.63 7.18
C ARG A 117 5.78 8.61 5.84
N ARG A 118 6.05 9.58 4.95
CA ARG A 118 5.44 9.66 3.61
C ARG A 118 6.07 8.64 2.68
N ILE A 119 7.40 8.47 2.78
CA ILE A 119 8.12 7.45 2.03
C ILE A 119 7.69 6.07 2.51
N LEU A 120 7.63 5.85 3.81
CA LEU A 120 7.19 4.59 4.41
C LEU A 120 5.76 4.23 3.99
N TYR A 121 4.84 5.22 4.00
CA TYR A 121 3.48 5.04 3.49
C TYR A 121 3.48 4.64 2.00
N GLY A 122 4.30 5.30 1.18
CA GLY A 122 4.42 4.97 -0.24
C GLY A 122 4.92 3.55 -0.48
N HIS A 123 5.91 3.09 0.25
CA HIS A 123 6.41 1.72 0.19
C HIS A 123 5.34 0.70 0.62
N HIS A 124 4.66 0.95 1.72
CA HIS A 124 3.59 0.09 2.21
C HIS A 124 2.43 0.01 1.21
N PHE A 125 2.00 1.16 0.67
CA PHE A 125 0.98 1.22 -0.37
C PHE A 125 1.39 0.45 -1.63
N ALA A 126 2.63 0.64 -2.11
CA ALA A 126 3.13 -0.05 -3.29
C ALA A 126 3.19 -1.58 -3.10
N ALA A 127 3.53 -2.05 -1.91
CA ALA A 127 3.55 -3.48 -1.59
C ALA A 127 2.14 -4.11 -1.64
N ILE A 128 1.10 -3.36 -1.24
CA ILE A 128 -0.29 -3.83 -1.25
C ILE A 128 -0.93 -3.67 -2.63
N ALA A 129 -0.70 -2.53 -3.30
CA ALA A 129 -1.34 -2.17 -4.57
C ALA A 129 -0.75 -2.89 -5.80
N GLY A 130 -0.43 -4.17 -5.68
CA GLY A 130 0.05 -5.00 -6.78
C GLY A 130 -1.06 -5.44 -7.75
N ALA A 131 -0.75 -6.36 -8.66
CA ALA A 131 -1.69 -6.85 -9.66
C ALA A 131 -2.89 -7.60 -9.06
N GLY A 132 -2.76 -8.18 -7.85
CA GLY A 132 -3.84 -8.85 -7.14
C GLY A 132 -5.07 -7.97 -6.93
N PRO A 133 -4.94 -6.79 -6.32
CA PRO A 133 -6.03 -5.83 -6.14
C PRO A 133 -6.63 -5.28 -7.43
N LEU A 134 -5.91 -5.34 -8.55
CA LEU A 134 -6.43 -4.94 -9.86
C LEU A 134 -7.24 -6.06 -10.52
N VAL A 135 -6.71 -7.27 -10.54
CA VAL A 135 -7.31 -8.42 -11.23
C VAL A 135 -8.42 -9.07 -10.40
N GLY A 136 -8.25 -9.13 -9.08
CA GLY A 136 -9.22 -9.75 -8.17
C GLY A 136 -10.62 -9.18 -8.28
N PRO A 137 -10.83 -7.86 -8.19
CA PRO A 137 -12.14 -7.24 -8.38
C PRO A 137 -12.74 -7.47 -9.75
N VAL A 138 -11.94 -7.50 -10.81
CA VAL A 138 -12.41 -7.77 -12.18
C VAL A 138 -12.92 -9.20 -12.31
N LEU A 139 -12.18 -10.18 -11.82
CA LEU A 139 -12.60 -11.58 -11.79
C LEU A 139 -13.83 -11.78 -10.91
N SER A 140 -13.86 -11.13 -9.77
CA SER A 140 -14.98 -11.17 -8.85
C SER A 140 -16.26 -10.59 -9.44
N ALA A 141 -16.15 -9.51 -10.23
CA ALA A 141 -17.27 -8.88 -10.91
C ALA A 141 -17.94 -9.81 -11.95
N GLN A 142 -17.20 -10.79 -12.50
CA GLN A 142 -17.77 -11.81 -13.39
C GLN A 142 -18.78 -12.72 -12.69
N MET A 143 -18.68 -12.85 -11.37
CA MET A 143 -19.62 -13.61 -10.55
C MET A 143 -20.81 -12.77 -10.06
N GLY A 144 -20.86 -11.51 -10.43
CA GLY A 144 -21.85 -10.53 -10.00
C GLY A 144 -21.24 -9.34 -9.28
N TYR A 145 -21.52 -8.13 -9.75
CA TYR A 145 -20.87 -6.92 -9.25
C TYR A 145 -21.24 -6.60 -7.79
N LEU A 146 -22.50 -6.73 -7.39
CA LEU A 146 -22.96 -6.30 -6.07
C LEU A 146 -22.45 -7.20 -4.93
N PRO A 147 -22.58 -8.54 -4.99
CA PRO A 147 -21.99 -9.42 -3.98
C PRO A 147 -20.49 -9.23 -3.84
N SER A 148 -19.79 -9.11 -4.97
CA SER A 148 -18.34 -8.89 -5.01
C SER A 148 -17.93 -7.58 -4.38
N THR A 149 -18.66 -6.50 -4.67
CA THR A 149 -18.41 -5.17 -4.10
C THR A 149 -18.59 -5.17 -2.59
N ILE A 150 -19.69 -5.78 -2.11
CA ILE A 150 -19.95 -5.92 -0.67
C ILE A 150 -18.81 -6.70 -0.01
N TRP A 151 -18.44 -7.85 -0.56
CA TRP A 151 -17.38 -8.70 -0.01
C TRP A 151 -16.05 -7.99 0.06
N ILE A 152 -15.64 -7.28 -1.01
CA ILE A 152 -14.38 -6.56 -1.06
C ILE A 152 -14.37 -5.42 -0.04
N ILE A 153 -15.40 -4.56 -0.02
CA ILE A 153 -15.42 -3.39 0.86
C ILE A 153 -15.49 -3.80 2.33
N VAL A 154 -16.38 -4.73 2.68
CA VAL A 154 -16.53 -5.22 4.04
C VAL A 154 -15.30 -6.04 4.46
N GLY A 155 -14.78 -6.90 3.59
CA GLY A 155 -13.59 -7.69 3.85
C GLY A 155 -12.34 -6.86 4.11
N VAL A 156 -12.14 -5.78 3.34
CA VAL A 156 -11.03 -4.83 3.58
C VAL A 156 -11.18 -4.15 4.94
N ILE A 157 -12.38 -3.68 5.30
CA ILE A 157 -12.59 -2.99 6.57
C ILE A 157 -12.42 -3.94 7.76
N LEU A 158 -13.08 -5.11 7.73
CA LEU A 158 -13.15 -5.99 8.90
C LEU A 158 -11.94 -6.92 9.06
N ALA A 159 -11.29 -7.29 7.96
CA ALA A 159 -10.21 -8.27 7.98
C ALA A 159 -8.90 -7.72 7.42
N GLY A 160 -8.85 -7.25 6.17
CA GLY A 160 -7.60 -6.90 5.50
C GLY A 160 -6.82 -5.81 6.21
N ALA A 161 -7.42 -4.64 6.40
CA ALA A 161 -6.75 -3.51 7.07
C ALA A 161 -6.42 -3.81 8.54
N VAL A 162 -7.23 -4.60 9.23
CA VAL A 162 -6.97 -5.01 10.62
C VAL A 162 -5.79 -5.97 10.68
N GLN A 163 -5.74 -6.96 9.79
CA GLN A 163 -4.61 -7.89 9.70
C GLN A 163 -3.31 -7.15 9.47
N ASP A 164 -3.25 -6.26 8.47
CA ASP A 164 -2.05 -5.50 8.15
C ASP A 164 -1.59 -4.65 9.32
N TYR A 165 -2.52 -3.95 9.96
CA TYR A 165 -2.23 -3.12 11.12
C TYR A 165 -1.70 -3.95 12.31
N LEU A 166 -2.36 -5.07 12.64
CA LEU A 166 -1.95 -5.92 13.75
C LEU A 166 -0.59 -6.57 13.50
N VAL A 167 -0.34 -7.07 12.29
CA VAL A 167 0.96 -7.66 11.93
C VAL A 167 2.08 -6.64 12.06
N LEU A 168 1.88 -5.41 11.58
CA LEU A 168 2.87 -4.32 11.72
C LEU A 168 3.13 -3.97 13.19
N VAL A 169 2.09 -3.82 14.00
CA VAL A 169 2.24 -3.49 15.42
C VAL A 169 2.94 -4.60 16.19
N ILE A 170 2.56 -5.85 15.96
CA ILE A 170 3.19 -6.99 16.61
C ILE A 170 4.64 -7.12 16.18
N SER A 171 4.93 -6.95 14.89
CA SER A 171 6.29 -6.96 14.36
C SER A 171 7.17 -5.88 15.02
N MET A 172 6.67 -4.64 15.11
CA MET A 172 7.39 -3.55 15.79
C MET A 172 7.65 -3.86 17.27
N ARG A 173 6.67 -4.42 17.97
CA ARG A 173 6.83 -4.81 19.40
C ARG A 173 7.82 -5.94 19.61
N ARG A 174 8.12 -6.71 18.58
CA ARG A 174 9.04 -7.85 18.59
C ARG A 174 10.35 -7.58 17.87
N GLY A 175 10.75 -6.34 17.72
CA GLY A 175 12.02 -5.98 17.11
C GLY A 175 12.06 -6.09 15.58
N GLY A 176 10.94 -5.83 14.90
CA GLY A 176 10.88 -5.84 13.43
C GLY A 176 10.90 -7.25 12.81
N ARG A 177 10.41 -8.26 13.53
CA ARG A 177 10.43 -9.66 13.07
C ARG A 177 9.40 -9.93 11.98
N SER A 178 9.77 -10.83 11.05
CA SER A 178 8.87 -11.31 10.02
C SER A 178 7.74 -12.18 10.58
N LEU A 179 6.64 -12.33 9.81
CA LEU A 179 5.50 -13.16 10.21
C LEU A 179 5.92 -14.61 10.52
N GLY A 180 6.83 -15.18 9.71
CA GLY A 180 7.34 -16.55 9.95
C GLY A 180 8.14 -16.68 11.24
N GLN A 181 8.94 -15.65 11.59
CA GLN A 181 9.67 -15.63 12.86
C GLN A 181 8.71 -15.51 14.05
N MET A 182 7.71 -14.63 13.95
CA MET A 182 6.69 -14.48 14.99
C MET A 182 5.88 -15.77 15.19
N ALA A 183 5.50 -16.44 14.11
CA ALA A 183 4.80 -17.72 14.16
C ALA A 183 5.66 -18.81 14.86
N ARG A 184 6.96 -18.82 14.62
CA ARG A 184 7.88 -19.76 15.30
C ARG A 184 7.92 -19.56 16.80
N GLU A 185 7.84 -18.32 17.27
CA GLU A 185 7.84 -17.98 18.70
C GLU A 185 6.54 -18.39 19.39
N GLU A 186 5.40 -18.19 18.72
CA GLU A 186 4.08 -18.49 19.29
C GLU A 186 3.69 -19.96 19.17
N LEU A 187 3.97 -20.59 18.03
CA LEU A 187 3.52 -21.94 17.69
C LEU A 187 4.61 -23.01 17.89
N GLY A 188 5.79 -22.58 18.35
CA GLY A 188 6.94 -23.47 18.52
C GLY A 188 7.59 -23.89 17.20
N ARG A 189 8.50 -24.88 17.28
CA ARG A 189 9.35 -25.28 16.16
C ARG A 189 8.57 -25.80 14.95
N PHE A 190 7.59 -26.67 15.17
CA PHE A 190 6.78 -27.23 14.09
C PHE A 190 5.89 -26.21 13.42
N GLY A 191 5.18 -25.39 14.20
CA GLY A 191 4.34 -24.31 13.69
C GLY A 191 5.18 -23.26 12.93
N GLY A 192 6.38 -22.95 13.40
CA GLY A 192 7.31 -22.04 12.75
C GLY A 192 7.79 -22.56 11.40
N ILE A 193 8.16 -23.84 11.29
CA ILE A 193 8.57 -24.45 10.02
C ILE A 193 7.39 -24.48 9.04
N ALA A 194 6.21 -24.88 9.49
CA ALA A 194 5.02 -24.86 8.65
C ALA A 194 4.68 -23.45 8.14
N ALA A 195 4.75 -22.44 9.01
CA ALA A 195 4.53 -21.05 8.64
C ALA A 195 5.56 -20.54 7.63
N LEU A 196 6.84 -20.87 7.80
CA LEU A 196 7.90 -20.51 6.84
C LEU A 196 7.68 -21.15 5.47
N ILE A 197 7.37 -22.44 5.42
CA ILE A 197 7.08 -23.14 4.16
C ILE A 197 5.82 -22.55 3.50
N ALA A 198 4.77 -22.31 4.26
CA ALA A 198 3.54 -21.70 3.75
C ALA A 198 3.80 -20.30 3.19
N THR A 199 4.51 -19.45 3.93
CA THR A 199 4.87 -18.10 3.49
C THR A 199 5.70 -18.13 2.20
N LEU A 200 6.75 -18.97 2.15
CA LEU A 200 7.57 -19.14 0.95
C LEU A 200 6.73 -19.61 -0.24
N THR A 201 5.89 -20.60 -0.04
CA THR A 201 5.02 -21.13 -1.10
C THR A 201 4.05 -20.06 -1.61
N ILE A 202 3.42 -19.30 -0.71
CA ILE A 202 2.54 -18.19 -1.06
C ILE A 202 3.29 -17.13 -1.84
N MET A 203 4.49 -16.74 -1.41
CA MET A 203 5.32 -15.76 -2.12
C MET A 203 5.65 -16.21 -3.53
N LEU A 204 6.08 -17.46 -3.72
CA LEU A 204 6.39 -18.01 -5.05
C LEU A 204 5.15 -18.02 -5.95
N ILE A 205 4.00 -18.42 -5.44
CA ILE A 205 2.74 -18.43 -6.20
C ILE A 205 2.35 -17.00 -6.58
N ILE A 206 2.42 -16.04 -5.65
CA ILE A 206 2.07 -14.65 -5.93
C ILE A 206 2.98 -14.07 -7.01
N VAL A 207 4.30 -14.24 -6.89
CA VAL A 207 5.26 -13.73 -7.90
C VAL A 207 4.98 -14.33 -9.27
N ALA A 208 4.72 -15.64 -9.36
CA ALA A 208 4.42 -16.30 -10.63
C ALA A 208 3.12 -15.78 -11.27
N ILE A 209 2.05 -15.63 -10.48
CA ILE A 209 0.77 -15.12 -10.96
C ILE A 209 0.89 -13.66 -11.38
N LEU A 210 1.54 -12.81 -10.58
CA LEU A 210 1.74 -11.41 -10.91
C LEU A 210 2.56 -11.23 -12.19
N ALA A 211 3.64 -11.99 -12.34
CA ALA A 211 4.45 -12.00 -13.55
C ALA A 211 3.61 -12.39 -14.78
N MET A 212 2.78 -13.43 -14.67
CA MET A 212 1.90 -13.86 -15.77
C MET A 212 0.88 -12.79 -16.14
N VAL A 213 0.27 -12.12 -15.17
CA VAL A 213 -0.69 -11.03 -15.41
C VAL A 213 -0.02 -9.87 -16.11
N VAL A 214 1.16 -9.45 -15.66
CA VAL A 214 1.93 -8.35 -16.27
C VAL A 214 2.35 -8.71 -17.69
N VAL A 215 2.90 -9.91 -17.92
CA VAL A 215 3.28 -10.38 -19.25
C VAL A 215 2.08 -10.38 -20.21
N ASN A 216 0.94 -10.91 -19.79
CA ASN A 216 -0.25 -10.95 -20.63
C ASN A 216 -0.78 -9.53 -20.95
N SER A 217 -0.75 -8.64 -19.98
CA SER A 217 -1.21 -7.26 -20.16
C SER A 217 -0.29 -6.47 -21.11
N LEU A 218 1.02 -6.60 -20.95
CA LEU A 218 1.99 -5.91 -21.80
C LEU A 218 2.03 -6.49 -23.22
N ALA A 219 1.93 -7.82 -23.38
CA ALA A 219 1.88 -8.46 -24.69
C ALA A 219 0.64 -8.06 -25.51
N ALA A 220 -0.43 -7.64 -24.86
CA ALA A 220 -1.66 -7.22 -25.49
C ALA A 220 -1.69 -5.71 -25.86
N SER A 221 -0.74 -4.90 -25.38
CA SER A 221 -0.81 -3.44 -25.51
C SER A 221 0.57 -2.80 -25.69
N SER A 222 0.82 -2.24 -26.86
CA SER A 222 2.01 -1.41 -27.12
C SER A 222 2.00 -0.13 -26.26
N TRP A 223 0.83 0.44 -26.01
CA TRP A 223 0.65 1.54 -25.06
C TRP A 223 1.14 1.17 -23.66
N GLY A 224 0.75 -0.04 -23.18
CA GLY A 224 1.20 -0.55 -21.88
C GLY A 224 2.72 -0.68 -21.80
N VAL A 225 3.36 -1.27 -22.82
CA VAL A 225 4.83 -1.40 -22.90
C VAL A 225 5.52 -0.04 -22.87
N TRP A 226 5.03 0.92 -23.65
CA TRP A 226 5.54 2.29 -23.66
C TRP A 226 5.44 2.97 -22.29
N SER A 227 4.25 2.95 -21.70
CA SER A 227 4.00 3.62 -20.41
C SER A 227 4.85 3.02 -19.30
N VAL A 228 4.94 1.70 -19.22
CA VAL A 228 5.78 1.00 -18.24
C VAL A 228 7.26 1.26 -18.50
N GLY A 229 7.71 1.21 -19.76
CA GLY A 229 9.10 1.51 -20.13
C GLY A 229 9.54 2.90 -19.69
N LEU A 230 8.66 3.90 -19.78
CA LEU A 230 8.95 5.27 -19.35
C LEU A 230 9.01 5.43 -17.82
N THR A 231 8.46 4.49 -17.04
CA THR A 231 8.60 4.57 -15.57
C THR A 231 10.04 4.44 -15.12
N ILE A 232 10.89 3.69 -15.86
CA ILE A 232 12.30 3.51 -15.53
C ILE A 232 13.08 4.84 -15.58
N PRO A 233 13.12 5.56 -16.73
CA PRO A 233 13.81 6.84 -16.78
C PRO A 233 13.19 7.90 -15.85
N ILE A 234 11.87 7.86 -15.61
CA ILE A 234 11.22 8.75 -14.64
C ILE A 234 11.73 8.46 -13.22
N ALA A 235 11.80 7.17 -12.82
CA ALA A 235 12.31 6.78 -11.51
C ALA A 235 13.79 7.18 -11.32
N LEU A 236 14.62 6.98 -12.34
CA LEU A 236 16.02 7.41 -12.32
C LEU A 236 16.14 8.93 -12.18
N LEU A 237 15.33 9.68 -12.90
CA LEU A 237 15.29 11.14 -12.81
C LEU A 237 14.86 11.60 -11.41
N MET A 238 13.84 10.97 -10.84
CA MET A 238 13.38 11.27 -9.47
C MET A 238 14.48 10.96 -8.44
N GLY A 239 15.15 9.81 -8.58
CA GLY A 239 16.26 9.41 -7.72
C GLY A 239 17.45 10.38 -7.82
N PHE A 240 17.83 10.77 -9.04
CA PHE A 240 18.86 11.76 -9.29
C PHE A 240 18.50 13.11 -8.68
N TYR A 241 17.27 13.58 -8.86
CA TYR A 241 16.78 14.84 -8.31
C TYR A 241 16.86 14.86 -6.77
N LEU A 242 16.37 13.79 -6.10
CA LEU A 242 16.42 13.68 -4.65
C LEU A 242 17.85 13.59 -4.11
N ARG A 243 18.75 12.94 -4.85
CA ARG A 243 20.12 12.71 -4.36
C ARG A 243 21.03 13.91 -4.58
N TYR A 244 20.94 14.60 -5.73
CA TYR A 244 21.90 15.60 -6.14
C TYR A 244 21.35 17.03 -6.21
N LEU A 245 20.08 17.23 -6.58
CA LEU A 245 19.51 18.55 -6.78
C LEU A 245 18.82 19.10 -5.53
N ARG A 246 17.92 18.33 -4.94
CA ARG A 246 17.11 18.77 -3.80
C ARG A 246 16.93 17.64 -2.76
N PRO A 247 17.96 17.34 -1.95
CA PRO A 247 17.87 16.32 -0.91
C PRO A 247 16.73 16.60 0.07
N GLY A 248 15.95 15.58 0.40
CA GLY A 248 14.85 15.66 1.36
C GLY A 248 13.55 16.31 0.88
N LYS A 249 13.47 16.82 -0.35
CA LYS A 249 12.26 17.44 -0.92
C LYS A 249 11.31 16.40 -1.54
N VAL A 250 10.91 15.39 -0.75
CA VAL A 250 10.10 14.25 -1.20
C VAL A 250 8.78 14.67 -1.84
N PHE A 251 8.08 15.66 -1.27
CA PHE A 251 6.79 16.11 -1.80
C PHE A 251 6.92 16.73 -3.19
N GLU A 252 7.95 17.56 -3.40
CA GLU A 252 8.23 18.22 -4.69
C GLU A 252 8.49 17.17 -5.78
N VAL A 253 9.37 16.20 -5.48
CA VAL A 253 9.69 15.10 -6.40
C VAL A 253 8.47 14.21 -6.68
N SER A 254 7.62 13.96 -5.69
CA SER A 254 6.41 13.17 -5.88
C SER A 254 5.45 13.84 -6.87
N ILE A 255 5.28 15.17 -6.80
CA ILE A 255 4.46 15.92 -7.76
C ILE A 255 5.07 15.81 -9.17
N ILE A 256 6.38 16.03 -9.30
CA ILE A 256 7.08 15.89 -10.58
C ILE A 256 6.87 14.49 -11.14
N GLY A 257 7.05 13.46 -10.32
CA GLY A 257 6.85 12.06 -10.74
C GLY A 257 5.43 11.77 -11.20
N ILE A 258 4.42 12.25 -10.48
CA ILE A 258 3.00 12.09 -10.87
C ILE A 258 2.73 12.77 -12.22
N VAL A 259 3.20 14.01 -12.40
CA VAL A 259 3.02 14.72 -13.68
C VAL A 259 3.70 13.97 -14.82
N LEU A 260 4.94 13.53 -14.64
CA LEU A 260 5.67 12.76 -15.65
C LEU A 260 4.99 11.43 -15.95
N LEU A 261 4.45 10.74 -14.95
CA LEU A 261 3.71 9.49 -15.13
C LEU A 261 2.42 9.71 -15.93
N VAL A 262 1.66 10.76 -15.62
CA VAL A 262 0.45 11.11 -16.38
C VAL A 262 0.80 11.44 -17.83
N LEU A 263 1.88 12.18 -18.06
CA LEU A 263 2.36 12.48 -19.40
C LEU A 263 2.82 11.21 -20.14
N ALA A 264 3.49 10.29 -19.47
CA ALA A 264 3.89 9.00 -20.03
C ALA A 264 2.68 8.18 -20.48
N ILE A 265 1.64 8.11 -19.64
CA ILE A 265 0.38 7.42 -19.98
C ILE A 265 -0.32 8.11 -21.16
N ALA A 266 -0.45 9.43 -21.15
CA ALA A 266 -1.08 10.18 -22.23
C ALA A 266 -0.31 10.04 -23.55
N SER A 267 1.02 10.07 -23.52
CA SER A 267 1.85 9.89 -24.72
C SER A 267 1.73 8.49 -25.31
N GLY A 268 1.46 7.46 -24.49
CA GLY A 268 1.22 6.10 -24.96
C GLY A 268 0.01 5.97 -25.87
N ALA A 269 -1.08 6.72 -25.58
CA ALA A 269 -2.26 6.76 -26.44
C ALA A 269 -1.95 7.34 -27.83
N TRP A 270 -1.03 8.28 -27.91
CA TRP A 270 -0.60 8.85 -29.18
C TRP A 270 0.29 7.87 -29.96
N ILE A 271 1.17 7.14 -29.28
CA ILE A 271 2.10 6.18 -29.90
C ILE A 271 1.35 4.98 -30.50
N GLU A 272 0.24 4.55 -29.93
CA GLU A 272 -0.55 3.43 -30.42
C GLU A 272 -0.95 3.56 -31.89
N ASN A 273 -1.05 4.80 -32.40
CA ASN A 273 -1.38 5.10 -33.80
C ASN A 273 -0.15 5.38 -34.68
N THR A 274 1.06 5.07 -34.22
CA THR A 274 2.30 5.33 -34.96
C THR A 274 3.02 4.03 -35.34
N ALA A 275 3.97 4.13 -36.26
CA ALA A 275 4.84 2.99 -36.62
C ALA A 275 5.67 2.44 -35.44
N VAL A 276 5.86 3.23 -34.39
CA VAL A 276 6.57 2.80 -33.16
C VAL A 276 5.77 1.73 -32.42
N ALA A 277 4.43 1.73 -32.51
CA ALA A 277 3.58 0.73 -31.87
C ALA A 277 3.96 -0.70 -32.32
N SER A 278 4.27 -0.90 -33.58
CA SER A 278 4.67 -2.22 -34.11
C SER A 278 5.98 -2.75 -33.49
N ALA A 279 6.93 -1.87 -33.19
CA ALA A 279 8.18 -2.22 -32.54
C ALA A 279 8.00 -2.54 -31.04
N LEU A 280 6.93 -2.03 -30.44
CA LEU A 280 6.58 -2.23 -29.02
C LEU A 280 5.66 -3.45 -28.80
N HIS A 281 5.22 -4.12 -29.87
CA HIS A 281 4.54 -5.41 -29.75
C HIS A 281 5.53 -6.51 -29.39
N LEU A 282 5.79 -6.68 -28.09
CA LEU A 282 6.76 -7.64 -27.57
C LEU A 282 6.11 -9.02 -27.36
N SER A 283 6.84 -10.07 -27.70
CA SER A 283 6.36 -11.44 -27.48
C SER A 283 6.34 -11.80 -25.98
N LYS A 284 5.38 -12.64 -25.58
CA LYS A 284 5.29 -13.12 -24.20
C LYS A 284 6.58 -13.74 -23.66
N PRO A 285 7.30 -14.60 -24.42
CA PRO A 285 8.59 -15.14 -23.95
C PRO A 285 9.64 -14.06 -23.69
N PHE A 286 9.72 -13.05 -24.55
CA PHE A 286 10.65 -11.95 -24.37
C PHE A 286 10.30 -11.12 -23.12
N LEU A 287 9.02 -10.80 -22.92
CA LEU A 287 8.56 -10.08 -21.73
C LEU A 287 8.82 -10.86 -20.45
N ALA A 288 8.57 -12.17 -20.46
CA ALA A 288 8.85 -13.03 -19.32
C ALA A 288 10.36 -13.06 -18.99
N TRP A 289 11.21 -13.13 -20.02
CA TRP A 289 12.66 -13.07 -19.85
C TRP A 289 13.11 -11.70 -19.31
N ALA A 290 12.63 -10.60 -19.90
CA ALA A 290 12.99 -9.25 -19.48
C ALA A 290 12.56 -8.97 -18.02
N LEU A 291 11.36 -9.40 -17.62
CA LEU A 291 10.89 -9.25 -16.24
C LEU A 291 11.70 -10.13 -15.27
N SER A 292 12.14 -11.32 -15.69
CA SER A 292 12.99 -12.18 -14.85
C SER A 292 14.34 -11.55 -14.54
N LEU A 293 14.92 -10.80 -15.50
CA LEU A 293 16.18 -10.08 -15.30
C LEU A 293 16.06 -8.98 -14.24
N ILE A 294 14.92 -8.31 -14.15
CA ILE A 294 14.68 -7.27 -13.14
C ILE A 294 14.72 -7.87 -11.74
N HIS A 295 14.15 -9.06 -11.56
CA HIS A 295 14.16 -9.76 -10.26
C HIS A 295 15.50 -10.36 -9.86
N ILE A 296 16.41 -10.58 -10.80
CA ILE A 296 17.77 -11.10 -10.49
C ILE A 296 18.70 -9.96 -10.05
N SER A 297 18.40 -8.72 -10.40
CA SER A 297 19.25 -7.55 -10.14
C SER A 297 18.95 -6.86 -8.79
N GLU A 298 17.93 -7.25 -8.06
CA GLU A 298 17.61 -6.81 -6.70
C GLU A 298 18.11 -7.81 -5.65
#